data_8803bad5a08308e28d482909150ccd6e
#
_entry.id   8803bad5a08308e28d482909150ccd6e
#
_cell.length_a   1.000
_cell.length_b   1.000
_cell.length_c   1.000
_cell.angle_alpha   90.00
_cell.angle_beta   90.00
_cell.angle_gamma   90.00
#
_symmetry.space_group_name_H-M   'P 1'
#
loop_
_entity.id
_entity.type
_entity.pdbx_description
1 polymer ?
#
loop_
_entity_poly.entity_id
_entity_poly.type
_entity_poly.pdbx_seq_one_letter_code
_entity_poly.pdbx_strand_id
1 'polypeptide(L)' 'MSGTWNSPGGTWACIRQLESSNNYSSPGGGAYQFEDSTWHSLGYSGTASDAPPAQQDQAAIQLQQRSGWSQWTTAPRCGV' A
#
# COMPACT_ATOMS: atom_id res chain seq x y z
N MET A 1 12.51 -16.31 -15.87
CA MET A 1 12.36 -15.55 -15.37
C MET A 1 12.42 -15.09 -14.23
N SER A 2 12.33 -14.66 -14.23
CA SER A 2 12.77 -14.12 -13.25
C SER A 2 12.05 -13.81 -12.11
N GLY A 3 12.24 -13.89 -11.07
CA GLY A 3 11.58 -13.50 -9.88
C GLY A 3 11.67 -12.01 -9.58
N THR A 4 11.74 -11.22 -10.61
CA THR A 4 11.85 -9.78 -10.39
C THR A 4 10.49 -9.22 -9.99
N TRP A 5 10.46 -8.54 -8.83
CA TRP A 5 9.28 -7.85 -8.38
C TRP A 5 9.13 -6.51 -9.11
N ASN A 6 7.89 -6.21 -9.51
CA ASN A 6 7.56 -4.95 -10.15
C ASN A 6 6.40 -4.29 -9.39
N SER A 7 6.57 -3.02 -9.02
CA SER A 7 5.52 -2.26 -8.35
C SER A 7 4.33 -2.06 -9.28
N PRO A 8 3.09 -2.17 -8.78
CA PRO A 8 1.92 -1.77 -9.56
C PRO A 8 2.00 -0.30 -9.96
N GLY A 9 1.61 -0.01 -11.19
CA GLY A 9 1.58 1.36 -11.72
C GLY A 9 0.19 1.97 -11.66
N GLY A 10 -0.04 3.01 -12.46
CA GLY A 10 -1.35 3.64 -12.59
C GLY A 10 -1.86 4.22 -11.28
N THR A 11 -3.10 3.90 -10.94
CA THR A 11 -3.74 4.39 -9.71
C THR A 11 -2.92 4.07 -8.46
N TRP A 12 -2.34 2.87 -8.39
CA TRP A 12 -1.52 2.47 -7.25
C TRP A 12 -0.29 3.37 -7.08
N ALA A 13 0.39 3.65 -8.19
CA ALA A 13 1.56 4.55 -8.16
C ALA A 13 1.16 5.96 -7.73
N CYS A 14 0.01 6.44 -8.20
CA CYS A 14 -0.52 7.74 -7.80
C CYS A 14 -0.77 7.80 -6.29
N ILE A 15 -1.42 6.78 -5.73
CA ILE A 15 -1.69 6.71 -4.29
C ILE A 15 -0.37 6.70 -3.52
N ARG A 16 0.58 5.84 -3.90
CA ARG A 16 1.87 5.80 -3.21
C ARG A 16 2.58 7.15 -3.24
N GLN A 17 2.53 7.84 -4.37
CA GLN A 17 3.18 9.14 -4.49
C GLN A 17 2.57 10.15 -3.52
N LEU A 18 1.25 10.18 -3.42
CA LEU A 18 0.56 11.12 -2.54
C LEU A 18 0.68 10.74 -1.06
N GLU A 19 0.73 9.45 -0.74
CA GLU A 19 0.78 8.99 0.64
C GLU A 19 2.17 9.09 1.25
N SER A 20 3.21 8.79 0.48
CA SER A 20 4.56 8.63 1.04
C SER A 20 5.66 9.10 0.11
N SER A 21 5.36 9.73 -1.00
CA SER A 21 6.34 10.01 -2.06
C SER A 21 6.96 8.71 -2.60
N ASN A 22 6.13 7.68 -2.67
CA ASN A 22 6.50 6.33 -3.14
C ASN A 22 7.60 5.70 -2.28
N ASN A 23 7.59 5.97 -0.97
CA ASN A 23 8.62 5.48 -0.06
C ASN A 23 8.11 4.27 0.74
N TYR A 24 8.53 3.07 0.35
CA TYR A 24 8.14 1.84 1.04
C TYR A 24 8.67 1.76 2.48
N SER A 25 9.67 2.56 2.82
CA SER A 25 10.23 2.60 4.17
C SER A 25 9.68 3.76 5.00
N SER A 26 8.67 4.46 4.50
CA SER A 26 8.07 5.58 5.23
C SER A 26 7.58 5.08 6.61
N PRO A 27 8.01 5.75 7.70
CA PRO A 27 7.80 5.21 9.06
C PRO A 27 6.35 4.84 9.34
N GLY A 28 6.17 3.65 9.90
CA GLY A 28 4.88 3.08 10.28
C GLY A 28 4.13 2.50 9.11
N GLY A 29 3.59 3.34 8.24
CA GLY A 29 2.63 2.93 7.23
C GLY A 29 3.20 2.43 5.90
N GLY A 30 4.48 2.68 5.63
CA GLY A 30 5.09 2.29 4.35
C GLY A 30 4.58 3.10 3.17
N ALA A 31 4.67 2.52 1.98
CA ALA A 31 4.35 3.24 0.74
C ALA A 31 2.89 3.70 0.65
N TYR A 32 1.96 2.93 1.21
CA TYR A 32 0.53 3.20 1.16
C TYR A 32 -0.01 3.81 2.45
N GLN A 33 0.84 4.07 3.42
CA GLN A 33 0.51 4.63 4.73
C GLN A 33 -0.60 3.85 5.45
N PHE A 34 -0.41 2.53 5.56
CA PHE A 34 -1.32 1.68 6.33
C PHE A 34 -1.32 2.07 7.80
N GLU A 35 -2.51 2.09 8.41
CA GLU A 35 -2.62 2.06 9.87
C GLU A 35 -2.28 0.67 10.37
N ASP A 36 -1.67 0.58 11.55
CA ASP A 36 -1.27 -0.71 12.11
C ASP A 36 -2.47 -1.67 12.25
N SER A 37 -3.60 -1.15 12.72
CA SER A 37 -4.81 -1.98 12.89
C SER A 37 -5.30 -2.54 11.57
N THR A 38 -5.24 -1.74 10.50
CA THR A 38 -5.62 -2.19 9.17
C THR A 38 -4.64 -3.24 8.65
N TRP A 39 -3.35 -2.99 8.82
CA TRP A 39 -2.30 -3.93 8.43
C TRP A 39 -2.50 -5.29 9.10
N HIS A 40 -2.73 -5.27 10.43
CA HIS A 40 -2.96 -6.49 11.19
C HIS A 40 -4.25 -7.20 10.78
N SER A 41 -5.30 -6.43 10.44
CA SER A 41 -6.58 -7.01 10.03
C SER A 41 -6.48 -7.79 8.72
N LEU A 42 -5.44 -7.50 7.92
CA LEU A 42 -5.18 -8.23 6.67
C LEU A 42 -4.37 -9.51 6.90
N GLY A 43 -3.98 -9.78 8.13
CA GLY A 43 -3.24 -10.99 8.48
C GLY A 43 -1.73 -10.81 8.58
N TYR A 44 -1.24 -9.58 8.45
CA TYR A 44 0.19 -9.30 8.55
C TYR A 44 0.55 -8.89 9.97
N SER A 45 1.78 -9.18 10.37
CA SER A 45 2.29 -8.79 11.69
C SER A 45 3.27 -7.63 11.56
N GLY A 46 3.59 -6.99 12.67
CA GLY A 46 4.53 -5.86 12.70
C GLY A 46 3.91 -4.60 12.09
N THR A 47 4.74 -3.80 11.45
CA THR A 47 4.30 -2.59 10.76
C THR A 47 4.54 -2.72 9.26
N ALA A 48 3.72 -2.02 8.46
CA ALA A 48 3.83 -2.10 7.01
C ALA A 48 5.21 -1.65 6.52
N SER A 49 5.80 -0.63 7.14
CA SER A 49 7.09 -0.10 6.72
C SER A 49 8.24 -1.10 6.87
N ASP A 50 8.08 -2.09 7.74
CA ASP A 50 9.09 -3.12 7.95
C ASP A 50 8.91 -4.31 7.01
N ALA A 51 7.82 -4.35 6.27
CA ALA A 51 7.53 -5.44 5.35
C ALA A 51 8.19 -5.20 3.99
N PRO A 52 8.50 -6.28 3.25
CA PRO A 52 9.02 -6.12 1.88
C PRO A 52 8.04 -5.35 1.00
N PRO A 53 8.54 -4.56 0.04
CA PRO A 53 7.67 -3.81 -0.86
C PRO A 53 6.59 -4.65 -1.55
N ALA A 54 6.93 -5.84 -2.04
CA ALA A 54 5.95 -6.70 -2.69
C ALA A 54 4.80 -7.09 -1.76
N GLN A 55 5.08 -7.27 -0.46
CA GLN A 55 4.05 -7.58 0.53
C GLN A 55 3.16 -6.37 0.79
N GLN A 56 3.73 -5.17 0.81
CA GLN A 56 2.95 -3.95 0.95
C GLN A 56 2.01 -3.76 -0.24
N ASP A 57 2.49 -4.03 -1.46
CA ASP A 57 1.66 -3.95 -2.66
C ASP A 57 0.51 -4.96 -2.59
N GLN A 58 0.80 -6.19 -2.18
CA GLN A 58 -0.22 -7.23 -2.06
C GLN A 58 -1.27 -6.85 -1.01
N ALA A 59 -0.83 -6.31 0.11
CA ALA A 59 -1.74 -5.87 1.16
C ALA A 59 -2.66 -4.75 0.68
N ALA A 60 -2.13 -3.82 -0.11
CA ALA A 60 -2.94 -2.73 -0.67
C ALA A 60 -4.03 -3.27 -1.59
N ILE A 61 -3.69 -4.23 -2.46
CA ILE A 61 -4.67 -4.86 -3.35
C ILE A 61 -5.73 -5.60 -2.54
N GLN A 62 -5.33 -6.34 -1.50
CA GLN A 62 -6.28 -7.04 -0.62
C GLN A 62 -7.23 -6.08 0.06
N LEU A 63 -6.72 -4.96 0.55
CA LEU A 63 -7.54 -3.95 1.23
C LEU A 63 -8.54 -3.33 0.26
N GLN A 64 -8.11 -3.02 -0.95
CA GLN A 64 -8.98 -2.45 -1.98
C GLN A 64 -10.09 -3.44 -2.35
N GLN A 65 -9.76 -4.72 -2.50
CA GLN A 65 -10.75 -5.77 -2.81
C GLN A 65 -11.77 -5.94 -1.70
N ARG A 66 -11.33 -5.78 -0.43
CA ARG A 66 -12.19 -5.93 0.73
C ARG A 66 -13.07 -4.70 0.98
N SER A 67 -12.52 -3.52 0.83
CA SER A 67 -13.13 -2.30 1.34
C SER A 67 -13.17 -1.14 0.34
N GLY A 68 -12.66 -1.34 -0.88
CA GLY A 68 -12.68 -0.32 -1.93
C GLY A 68 -11.60 0.73 -1.76
N TRP A 69 -11.65 1.73 -2.63
CA TRP A 69 -10.67 2.81 -2.66
C TRP A 69 -10.80 3.80 -1.52
N SER A 70 -11.96 3.84 -0.85
CA SER A 70 -12.23 4.82 0.20
C SER A 70 -11.31 4.69 1.41
N GLN A 71 -10.54 3.61 1.50
CA GLN A 71 -9.54 3.44 2.55
C GLN A 71 -8.39 4.45 2.43
N TRP A 72 -8.23 5.03 1.25
CA TRP A 72 -7.21 6.06 1.03
C TRP A 72 -7.90 7.39 0.73
N THR A 73 -7.68 8.40 1.59
CA THR A 73 -8.26 9.72 1.40
C THR A 73 -7.68 10.41 0.16
N THR A 74 -6.51 9.95 -0.31
CA THR A 74 -5.87 10.45 -1.51
C THR A 74 -6.46 9.87 -2.80
N ALA A 75 -7.21 8.77 -2.71
CA ALA A 75 -7.70 8.04 -3.89
C ALA A 75 -8.50 8.91 -4.86
N PRO A 76 -9.41 9.81 -4.42
CA PRO A 76 -10.13 10.67 -5.35
C PRO A 76 -9.21 11.54 -6.21
N ARG A 77 -8.06 11.93 -5.68
CA ARG A 77 -7.07 12.72 -6.44
C ARG A 77 -6.39 11.88 -7.51
N CYS A 78 -6.52 10.58 -7.44
CA CYS A 78 -5.98 9.63 -8.42
C CYS A 78 -7.06 9.11 -9.37
N GLY A 79 -8.25 9.70 -9.35
CA GLY A 79 -9.32 9.36 -10.28
C GLY A 79 -10.21 8.20 -9.84
N VAL A 80 -10.11 7.79 -8.60
CA VAL A 80 -10.93 6.71 -8.04
C VAL A 80 -11.48 7.10 -6.66
#